data_64a76722ac04b0941f2f43781050b4b3
#
_entry.id   64a76722ac04b0941f2f43781050b4b3
#
_cell.length_a   1.000
_cell.length_b   1.000
_cell.length_c   1.000
_cell.angle_alpha   90.00
_cell.angle_beta   90.00
_cell.angle_gamma   90.00
#
_symmetry.space_group_name_H-M   'P 1'
#
loop_
_entity.id
_entity.type
_entity.pdbx_description
1 polymer ?
#
loop_
_entity_poly.entity_id
_entity_poly.type
_entity_poly.pdbx_seq_one_letter_code
_entity_poly.pdbx_strand_id
1 'polypeptide(L)'
;MFIDGHKYARISSATTTVVKAEKGKLNLIAVSGNSGTITIYDNTSAAGQILAVIPAITVPNSLYFEVAFLTGLTIVTSANCELIVSYQ
;
A
#
# COMPACT_ATOMS: atom_id res chain seq x y z
N MET A 1 -19.53 -8.50 -0.59
CA MET A 1 -19.78 -8.48 0.83
C MET A 1 -18.79 -7.59 1.56
N PHE A 2 -19.25 -6.82 2.50
CA PHE A 2 -18.39 -5.98 3.31
C PHE A 2 -17.86 -6.71 4.52
N ILE A 3 -16.63 -6.37 4.90
CA ILE A 3 -16.05 -6.76 6.17
C ILE A 3 -15.91 -5.48 6.97
N ASP A 4 -16.55 -5.43 8.12
CA ASP A 4 -16.51 -4.25 8.97
C ASP A 4 -15.08 -3.93 9.40
N GLY A 5 -14.74 -2.64 9.41
CA GLY A 5 -13.43 -2.14 9.78
C GLY A 5 -12.41 -2.10 8.67
N HIS A 6 -12.69 -2.74 7.53
CA HIS A 6 -11.79 -2.68 6.38
C HIS A 6 -12.07 -1.44 5.55
N LYS A 7 -11.02 -0.77 5.15
CA LYS A 7 -11.06 0.38 4.27
C LYS A 7 -10.18 0.11 3.07
N TYR A 8 -10.28 0.97 2.06
CA TYR A 8 -9.42 0.82 0.90
C TYR A 8 -8.99 2.17 0.36
N ALA A 9 -7.85 2.17 -0.34
CA ALA A 9 -7.36 3.30 -1.09
C ALA A 9 -6.89 2.81 -2.45
N ARG A 10 -7.21 3.56 -3.49
CA ARG A 10 -6.78 3.26 -4.85
C ARG A 10 -5.65 4.18 -5.25
N ILE A 11 -4.58 3.62 -5.82
CA ILE A 11 -3.44 4.38 -6.30
C ILE A 11 -3.24 4.01 -7.78
N SER A 12 -3.24 5.00 -8.65
CA SER A 12 -3.17 4.78 -10.10
C SER A 12 -2.10 5.61 -10.81
N SER A 13 -1.19 6.22 -10.06
CA SER A 13 -0.13 7.05 -10.64
C SER A 13 1.13 7.00 -9.79
N ALA A 14 2.23 7.52 -10.32
CA ALA A 14 3.46 7.69 -9.57
C ALA A 14 3.26 8.81 -8.54
N THR A 15 3.23 8.45 -7.26
CA THR A 15 2.93 9.41 -6.20
C THR A 15 3.34 8.89 -4.84
N THR A 16 3.31 9.77 -3.84
CA THR A 16 3.44 9.43 -2.44
C THR A 16 2.07 9.61 -1.80
N THR A 17 1.50 8.54 -1.27
CA THR A 17 0.17 8.56 -0.70
C THR A 17 0.22 8.19 0.77
N VAL A 18 -0.23 9.11 1.64
CA VAL A 18 -0.45 8.79 3.04
C VAL A 18 -1.83 8.15 3.15
N VAL A 19 -1.84 6.83 3.29
CA VAL A 19 -3.10 6.06 3.33
C VAL A 19 -3.79 6.23 4.67
N LYS A 20 -3.01 6.22 5.74
CA LYS A 20 -3.52 6.41 7.09
C LYS A 20 -2.47 7.12 7.93
N ALA A 21 -2.88 8.12 8.70
CA ALA A 21 -1.96 8.95 9.48
C ALA A 21 -1.91 8.56 10.96
N GLU A 22 -2.25 7.31 11.27
CA GLU A 22 -2.20 6.77 12.63
C GLU A 22 -2.01 5.26 12.55
N LYS A 23 -1.89 4.60 13.68
CA LYS A 23 -1.70 3.15 13.72
C LYS A 23 -2.89 2.41 13.08
N GLY A 24 -2.61 1.23 12.58
CA GLY A 24 -3.63 0.40 11.97
C GLY A 24 -3.03 -0.92 11.50
N LYS A 25 -3.70 -1.53 10.52
CA LYS A 25 -3.29 -2.82 9.97
C LYS A 25 -3.39 -2.79 8.45
N LEU A 26 -2.33 -3.23 7.80
CA LEU A 26 -2.32 -3.45 6.36
C LEU A 26 -2.78 -4.87 6.09
N ASN A 27 -3.89 -5.03 5.37
CA ASN A 27 -4.45 -6.34 5.06
C ASN A 27 -3.87 -6.90 3.77
N LEU A 28 -4.13 -6.24 2.64
CA LEU A 28 -3.63 -6.70 1.36
C LEU A 28 -3.46 -5.54 0.39
N ILE A 29 -2.67 -5.79 -0.65
CA ILE A 29 -2.56 -4.89 -1.79
C ILE A 29 -2.86 -5.71 -3.04
N ALA A 30 -3.92 -5.34 -3.74
CA ALA A 30 -4.28 -5.96 -5.02
C ALA A 30 -3.69 -5.11 -6.13
N VAL A 31 -2.71 -5.65 -6.84
CA VAL A 31 -2.01 -4.96 -7.91
C VAL A 31 -2.49 -5.46 -9.25
N SER A 32 -3.09 -4.58 -10.05
CA SER A 32 -3.48 -4.91 -11.41
C SER A 32 -2.31 -4.74 -12.38
N GLY A 33 -1.41 -3.82 -12.08
CA GLY A 33 -0.19 -3.61 -12.83
C GLY A 33 0.69 -2.58 -12.16
N ASN A 34 1.99 -2.73 -12.30
CA ASN A 34 2.95 -1.81 -11.73
C ASN A 34 4.21 -1.84 -12.59
N SER A 35 4.56 -0.70 -13.19
CA SER A 35 5.74 -0.60 -14.05
C SER A 35 6.99 -0.13 -13.30
N GLY A 36 6.87 0.18 -12.02
CA GLY A 36 7.99 0.61 -11.19
C GLY A 36 8.04 -0.16 -9.89
N THR A 37 8.40 0.54 -8.81
CA THR A 37 8.52 -0.04 -7.47
C THR A 37 7.46 0.55 -6.56
N ILE A 38 6.87 -0.25 -5.70
CA ILE A 38 5.96 0.17 -4.65
C ILE A 38 6.69 0.00 -3.33
N THR A 39 6.90 1.10 -2.60
CA THR A 39 7.56 1.05 -1.28
C THR A 39 6.53 1.42 -0.22
N ILE A 40 6.46 0.62 0.84
CA ILE A 40 5.47 0.77 1.90
C ILE A 40 6.18 1.11 3.19
N TYR A 41 5.83 2.25 3.78
CA TYR A 41 6.44 2.76 5.01
C TYR A 41 5.46 2.71 6.17
N ASP A 42 5.98 2.35 7.35
CA ASP A 42 5.28 2.55 8.62
C ASP A 42 5.61 3.96 9.10
N ASN A 43 4.96 4.95 8.51
CA ASN A 43 5.18 6.35 8.83
C ASN A 43 4.09 7.19 8.15
N THR A 44 4.07 8.47 8.47
CA THR A 44 3.20 9.44 7.81
C THR A 44 3.93 10.20 6.69
N SER A 45 5.10 9.72 6.30
CA SER A 45 5.91 10.26 5.21
C SER A 45 6.72 9.14 4.57
N ALA A 46 7.35 9.42 3.43
CA ALA A 46 8.18 8.46 2.71
C ALA A 46 9.57 8.37 3.38
N ALA A 47 9.59 7.95 4.63
CA ALA A 47 10.82 7.84 5.42
C ALA A 47 10.58 6.87 6.57
N GLY A 48 11.66 6.43 7.21
CA GLY A 48 11.59 5.58 8.38
C GLY A 48 11.49 4.10 8.05
N GLN A 49 10.71 3.37 8.83
CA GLN A 49 10.62 1.92 8.72
C GLN A 49 9.90 1.50 7.45
N ILE A 50 10.54 0.68 6.65
CA ILE A 50 9.94 0.09 5.46
C ILE A 50 9.28 -1.22 5.84
N LEU A 51 8.00 -1.37 5.49
CA LEU A 51 7.27 -2.61 5.71
C LEU A 51 7.47 -3.59 4.56
N ALA A 52 7.51 -3.10 3.33
CA ALA A 52 7.69 -3.95 2.17
C ALA A 52 8.10 -3.14 0.95
N VAL A 53 8.76 -3.80 -0.01
CA VAL A 53 9.08 -3.24 -1.32
C VAL A 53 8.57 -4.23 -2.36
N ILE A 54 7.71 -3.76 -3.26
CA ILE A 54 7.10 -4.59 -4.30
C ILE A 54 7.71 -4.18 -5.65
N PRO A 55 8.35 -5.10 -6.36
CA PRO A 55 8.94 -4.80 -7.66
C PRO A 55 7.87 -4.65 -8.75
N ALA A 56 8.29 -4.36 -9.96
CA ALA A 56 7.38 -4.28 -11.10
C ALA A 56 6.62 -5.60 -11.29
N ILE A 57 5.31 -5.49 -11.50
CA ILE A 57 4.42 -6.64 -11.68
C ILE A 57 3.70 -6.47 -13.02
N THR A 58 3.84 -7.44 -13.90
CA THR A 58 3.25 -7.39 -15.24
C THR A 58 1.92 -8.13 -15.32
N VAL A 59 1.59 -8.95 -14.31
CA VAL A 59 0.32 -9.66 -14.25
C VAL A 59 -0.39 -9.32 -12.94
N PRO A 60 -1.73 -9.30 -12.93
CA PRO A 60 -2.46 -9.00 -11.70
C PRO A 60 -2.12 -9.96 -10.58
N ASN A 61 -1.97 -9.42 -9.38
CA ASN A 61 -1.64 -10.22 -8.21
C ASN A 61 -2.18 -9.55 -6.95
N SER A 62 -2.55 -10.36 -5.97
CA SER A 62 -2.95 -9.88 -4.66
C SER A 62 -1.92 -10.32 -3.64
N LEU A 63 -1.39 -9.35 -2.91
CA LEU A 63 -0.33 -9.57 -1.93
C LEU A 63 -0.91 -9.40 -0.54
N TYR A 64 -0.90 -10.46 0.24
CA TYR A 64 -1.47 -10.48 1.58
C TYR A 64 -0.39 -10.18 2.60
N PHE A 65 -0.63 -9.21 3.47
CA PHE A 65 0.35 -8.76 4.45
C PHE A 65 -0.06 -9.09 5.87
N GLU A 66 -1.25 -8.71 6.28
CA GLU A 66 -1.75 -8.90 7.65
C GLU A 66 -0.75 -8.39 8.68
N VAL A 67 -0.25 -7.17 8.47
CA VAL A 67 0.79 -6.57 9.30
C VAL A 67 0.30 -5.26 9.91
N ALA A 68 0.60 -5.08 11.20
CA ALA A 68 0.28 -3.84 11.90
C ALA A 68 1.33 -2.78 11.60
N PHE A 69 0.88 -1.53 11.45
CA PHE A 69 1.77 -0.37 11.41
C PHE A 69 1.48 0.50 12.62
N LEU A 70 2.51 1.10 13.18
CA LEU A 70 2.43 1.78 14.47
C LEU A 70 2.27 3.29 14.34
N THR A 71 2.79 3.89 13.30
CA THR A 71 2.82 5.34 13.11
C THR A 71 1.86 5.79 12.02
N GLY A 72 1.82 5.07 10.93
CA GLY A 72 0.99 5.39 9.80
C GLY A 72 1.28 4.47 8.63
N LEU A 73 0.60 4.67 7.52
CA LEU A 73 0.80 3.89 6.32
C LEU A 73 0.99 4.84 5.14
N THR A 74 2.18 4.86 4.60
CA THR A 74 2.54 5.68 3.44
C THR A 74 3.06 4.78 2.33
N ILE A 75 2.54 4.95 1.13
CA ILE A 75 2.91 4.15 -0.03
C ILE A 75 3.47 5.05 -1.11
N VAL A 76 4.67 4.72 -1.58
CA VAL A 76 5.33 5.44 -2.67
C VAL A 76 5.33 4.56 -3.91
N THR A 77 4.79 5.07 -4.98
CA THR A 77 4.80 4.40 -6.28
C THR A 77 5.70 5.20 -7.21
N SER A 78 6.68 4.54 -7.82
CA SER A 78 7.73 5.21 -8.61
C SER A 78 7.36 5.40 -10.07
N ALA A 79 6.31 4.73 -10.55
CA ALA A 79 5.88 4.81 -11.94
C ALA A 79 4.38 4.53 -12.03
N ASN A 80 3.85 4.48 -13.25
CA ASN A 80 2.45 4.17 -13.46
C ASN A 80 2.08 2.82 -12.85
N CYS A 81 0.94 2.78 -12.19
CA CYS A 81 0.47 1.60 -11.48
C CYS A 81 -1.05 1.61 -11.39
N GLU A 82 -1.60 0.48 -11.02
CA GLU A 82 -3.00 0.36 -10.67
C GLU A 82 -3.07 -0.60 -9.50
N LEU A 83 -3.38 -0.10 -8.33
CA LEU A 83 -3.45 -0.94 -7.14
C LEU A 83 -4.53 -0.45 -6.18
N ILE A 84 -5.00 -1.37 -5.35
CA ILE A 84 -5.94 -1.08 -4.27
C ILE A 84 -5.34 -1.62 -2.99
N VAL A 85 -5.29 -0.77 -1.96
CA VAL A 85 -4.77 -1.09 -0.65
C VAL A 85 -5.95 -1.29 0.29
N SER A 86 -6.04 -2.46 0.92
CA SER A 86 -7.04 -2.73 1.94
C SER A 86 -6.39 -2.66 3.33
N TYR A 87 -6.98 -1.89 4.22
CA TYR A 87 -6.39 -1.63 5.54
C TYR A 87 -7.46 -1.40 6.60
N GLN A 88 -7.01 -1.38 7.85
CA GLN A 88 -7.83 -1.05 9.01
C GLN A 88 -7.21 0.06 9.83
#